data_cd6df0c862792ea78da2afc53c94a0f5
#
_entry.id   cd6df0c862792ea78da2afc53c94a0f5
#
_cell.length_a   1.000
_cell.length_b   1.000
_cell.length_c   1.000
_cell.angle_alpha   90.00
_cell.angle_beta   90.00
_cell.angle_gamma   90.00
#
_symmetry.space_group_name_H-M   'P 1'
#
loop_
_entity.id
_entity.type
_entity.pdbx_description
1 polymer ?
#
loop_
_entity_poly.entity_id
_entity_poly.type
_entity_poly.pdbx_seq_one_letter_code
_entity_poly.pdbx_strand_id
1 'polypeptide(L)'
;MQKTLIILASILMTSLVNPSMAAGDAEAGQVKSATCMGCHGLAGNSTIPNFPKLAGQGEAYLVKQLQHFKSGERNNAMMAGVASLLSDQDMEDIAAYYSIQTISENSAKGSAEQIELGRKIYVG
;
A
#
# COMPACT_ATOMS: atom_id res chain seq x y z
N MET A 1 -5.95 -8.43 -71.66
CA MET A 1 -5.88 -9.32 -70.46
C MET A 1 -5.10 -8.60 -69.37
N GLN A 2 -5.81 -7.96 -68.46
CA GLN A 2 -5.26 -7.10 -67.43
C GLN A 2 -5.22 -7.90 -66.10
N LYS A 3 -4.02 -8.25 -65.67
CA LYS A 3 -3.84 -9.00 -64.42
C LYS A 3 -3.85 -8.02 -63.24
N THR A 4 -4.95 -7.99 -62.53
CA THR A 4 -5.11 -7.21 -61.32
C THR A 4 -4.35 -7.85 -60.17
N LEU A 5 -3.26 -7.22 -59.72
CA LEU A 5 -2.46 -7.65 -58.57
C LEU A 5 -3.12 -7.11 -57.29
N ILE A 6 -3.76 -7.98 -56.54
CA ILE A 6 -4.33 -7.65 -55.24
C ILE A 6 -3.22 -7.78 -54.20
N ILE A 7 -2.72 -6.64 -53.69
CA ILE A 7 -1.78 -6.58 -52.57
C ILE A 7 -2.62 -6.63 -51.28
N LEU A 8 -2.63 -7.76 -50.62
CA LEU A 8 -3.15 -7.90 -49.28
C LEU A 8 -2.15 -7.27 -48.28
N ALA A 9 -2.45 -6.05 -47.86
CA ALA A 9 -1.73 -5.42 -46.74
C ALA A 9 -2.18 -6.05 -45.42
N SER A 10 -1.41 -6.98 -44.90
CA SER A 10 -1.60 -7.50 -43.54
C SER A 10 -1.20 -6.45 -42.54
N ILE A 11 -2.17 -5.78 -41.95
CA ILE A 11 -1.95 -4.86 -40.82
C ILE A 11 -1.69 -5.72 -39.58
N LEU A 12 -0.41 -5.85 -39.22
CA LEU A 12 0.04 -6.45 -37.97
C LEU A 12 -0.28 -5.50 -36.82
N MET A 13 -1.45 -5.66 -36.20
CA MET A 13 -1.78 -4.96 -34.96
C MET A 13 -0.88 -5.51 -33.84
N THR A 14 0.23 -4.84 -33.59
CA THR A 14 1.00 -5.02 -32.37
C THR A 14 0.21 -4.45 -31.21
N SER A 15 -0.49 -5.32 -30.48
CA SER A 15 -1.10 -4.95 -29.21
C SER A 15 0.03 -4.56 -28.25
N LEU A 16 0.15 -3.27 -27.95
CA LEU A 16 0.97 -2.77 -26.86
C LEU A 16 0.32 -3.28 -25.56
N VAL A 17 0.79 -4.43 -25.10
CA VAL A 17 0.47 -4.89 -23.74
C VAL A 17 1.18 -3.94 -22.80
N ASN A 18 0.49 -2.90 -22.35
CA ASN A 18 0.94 -2.16 -21.20
C ASN A 18 0.97 -3.16 -20.03
N PRO A 19 2.09 -3.32 -19.31
CA PRO A 19 2.06 -4.01 -18.05
C PRO A 19 1.17 -3.19 -17.10
N SER A 20 -0.11 -3.55 -17.05
CA SER A 20 -0.98 -3.10 -15.98
C SER A 20 -0.36 -3.67 -14.72
N MET A 21 0.15 -2.83 -13.83
CA MET A 21 0.47 -3.24 -12.46
C MET A 21 -0.78 -3.96 -11.97
N ALA A 22 -0.66 -5.24 -11.65
CA ALA A 22 -1.79 -5.98 -11.15
C ALA A 22 -2.20 -5.32 -9.83
N ALA A 23 -3.50 -5.04 -9.66
CA ALA A 23 -4.00 -4.58 -8.37
C ALA A 23 -3.55 -5.56 -7.28
N GLY A 24 -3.21 -5.04 -6.09
CA GLY A 24 -2.75 -5.90 -4.99
C GLY A 24 -3.79 -6.95 -4.61
N ASP A 25 -3.32 -8.15 -4.33
CA ASP A 25 -4.15 -9.27 -3.85
C ASP A 25 -4.15 -9.28 -2.31
N ALA A 26 -5.29 -8.95 -1.71
CA ALA A 26 -5.43 -8.87 -0.25
C ALA A 26 -5.26 -10.24 0.44
N GLU A 27 -5.60 -11.36 -0.21
CA GLU A 27 -5.41 -12.71 0.36
C GLU A 27 -3.92 -13.07 0.39
N ALA A 28 -3.20 -12.83 -0.70
CA ALA A 28 -1.75 -12.95 -0.75
C ALA A 28 -1.08 -11.99 0.24
N GLY A 29 -1.58 -10.77 0.36
CA GLY A 29 -1.13 -9.76 1.29
C GLY A 29 -1.27 -10.17 2.76
N GLN A 30 -2.33 -10.86 3.12
CA GLN A 30 -2.51 -11.41 4.47
C GLN A 30 -1.36 -12.36 4.84
N VAL A 31 -1.00 -13.26 3.95
CA VAL A 31 0.12 -14.19 4.18
C VAL A 31 1.44 -13.44 4.29
N LYS A 32 1.70 -12.52 3.36
CA LYS A 32 2.94 -11.73 3.31
C LYS A 32 3.10 -10.76 4.48
N SER A 33 1.99 -10.30 5.06
CA SER A 33 1.99 -9.38 6.21
C SER A 33 2.37 -10.03 7.54
N ALA A 34 2.61 -11.35 7.58
CA ALA A 34 2.97 -12.05 8.82
C ALA A 34 4.17 -11.42 9.55
N THR A 35 5.18 -10.97 8.81
CA THR A 35 6.35 -10.28 9.38
C THR A 35 6.03 -8.89 9.91
N CYS A 36 5.00 -8.23 9.40
CA CYS A 36 4.59 -6.89 9.80
C CYS A 36 3.83 -6.91 11.14
N MET A 37 3.10 -8.01 11.41
CA MET A 37 2.22 -8.15 12.58
C MET A 37 2.97 -8.06 13.90
N GLY A 38 4.24 -8.46 13.95
CA GLY A 38 5.06 -8.42 15.16
C GLY A 38 5.22 -7.01 15.75
N CYS A 39 5.24 -6.00 14.90
CA CYS A 39 5.36 -4.59 15.28
C CYS A 39 4.04 -3.84 15.12
N HIS A 40 3.38 -4.01 13.97
CA HIS A 40 2.17 -3.26 13.63
C HIS A 40 0.86 -3.88 14.16
N GLY A 41 0.97 -4.99 14.88
CA GLY A 41 -0.19 -5.66 15.49
C GLY A 41 -1.00 -6.49 14.50
N LEU A 42 -1.89 -7.32 15.04
CA LEU A 42 -2.78 -8.15 14.25
C LEU A 42 -3.66 -7.27 13.37
N ALA A 43 -3.76 -7.64 12.10
CA ALA A 43 -4.50 -6.88 11.09
C ALA A 43 -4.12 -5.38 11.03
N GLY A 44 -2.89 -5.05 11.40
CA GLY A 44 -2.39 -3.66 11.37
C GLY A 44 -2.89 -2.78 12.52
N ASN A 45 -3.42 -3.37 13.58
CA ASN A 45 -3.92 -2.63 14.75
C ASN A 45 -2.89 -2.64 15.90
N SER A 46 -1.79 -1.90 15.73
CA SER A 46 -0.78 -1.76 16.77
C SER A 46 -1.36 -1.19 18.07
N THR A 47 -0.92 -1.77 19.18
CA THR A 47 -1.16 -1.25 20.53
C THR A 47 0.08 -0.55 21.10
N ILE A 48 1.20 -0.59 20.37
CA ILE A 48 2.48 -0.02 20.79
C ILE A 48 2.61 1.39 20.16
N PRO A 49 2.80 2.44 20.96
CA PRO A 49 2.81 3.83 20.47
C PRO A 49 3.86 4.12 19.39
N ASN A 50 4.99 3.41 19.42
CA ASN A 50 6.09 3.64 18.47
C ASN A 50 5.84 3.02 17.08
N PHE A 51 4.86 2.12 16.97
CA PHE A 51 4.51 1.47 15.71
C PHE A 51 3.13 1.96 15.25
N PRO A 52 3.03 2.60 14.09
CA PRO A 52 1.76 3.12 13.60
C PRO A 52 0.78 1.99 13.26
N LYS A 53 -0.52 2.28 13.39
CA LYS A 53 -1.56 1.42 12.82
C LYS A 53 -1.53 1.49 11.30
N LEU A 54 -1.71 0.34 10.67
CA LEU A 54 -1.79 0.19 9.21
C LEU A 54 -3.22 -0.11 8.75
N ALA A 55 -4.07 -0.60 9.67
CA ALA A 55 -5.46 -0.93 9.38
C ALA A 55 -6.23 0.27 8.81
N GLY A 56 -6.94 0.06 7.70
CA GLY A 56 -7.74 1.09 7.05
C GLY A 56 -6.94 2.20 6.37
N GLN A 57 -5.61 2.07 6.28
CA GLN A 57 -4.79 3.06 5.58
C GLN A 57 -4.92 2.86 4.07
N GLY A 58 -4.93 3.97 3.32
CA GLY A 58 -5.07 3.93 1.87
C GLY A 58 -3.99 3.11 1.17
N GLU A 59 -4.40 2.23 0.24
CA GLU A 59 -3.52 1.31 -0.46
C GLU A 59 -2.36 2.03 -1.16
N ALA A 60 -2.66 3.02 -1.99
CA ALA A 60 -1.64 3.79 -2.71
C ALA A 60 -0.65 4.51 -1.76
N TYR A 61 -1.13 4.94 -0.58
CA TYR A 61 -0.28 5.54 0.43
C TYR A 61 0.68 4.50 1.03
N LEU A 62 0.18 3.31 1.36
CA LEU A 62 1.01 2.23 1.93
C LEU A 62 2.09 1.78 0.95
N VAL A 63 1.74 1.55 -0.31
CA VAL A 63 2.71 1.21 -1.37
C VAL A 63 3.80 2.27 -1.45
N LYS A 64 3.41 3.54 -1.55
CA LYS A 64 4.34 4.66 -1.63
C LYS A 64 5.28 4.71 -0.41
N GLN A 65 4.75 4.50 0.80
CA GLN A 65 5.58 4.51 2.01
C GLN A 65 6.58 3.36 2.04
N LEU A 66 6.19 2.15 1.64
CA LEU A 66 7.10 1.00 1.54
C LEU A 66 8.22 1.26 0.52
N GLN A 67 7.88 1.81 -0.66
CA GLN A 67 8.86 2.22 -1.67
C GLN A 67 9.83 3.28 -1.14
N HIS A 68 9.34 4.29 -0.42
CA HIS A 68 10.18 5.34 0.16
C HIS A 68 11.12 4.81 1.25
N PHE A 69 10.69 3.83 2.06
CA PHE A 69 11.58 3.14 2.98
C PHE A 69 12.64 2.32 2.25
N LYS A 70 12.26 1.62 1.18
CA LYS A 70 13.19 0.81 0.36
C LYS A 70 14.23 1.67 -0.35
N SER A 71 13.83 2.82 -0.88
CA SER A 71 14.73 3.76 -1.57
C SER A 71 15.56 4.64 -0.62
N GLY A 72 15.21 4.68 0.68
CA GLY A 72 15.83 5.58 1.65
C GLY A 72 15.28 7.01 1.65
N GLU A 73 14.30 7.32 0.80
CA GLU A 73 13.63 8.62 0.77
C GLU A 73 12.91 8.93 2.08
N ARG A 74 12.34 7.89 2.72
CA ARG A 74 11.85 7.95 4.09
C ARG A 74 12.83 7.23 5.02
N ASN A 75 13.54 8.01 5.85
CA ASN A 75 14.58 7.46 6.72
C ASN A 75 13.99 6.76 7.94
N ASN A 76 14.15 5.44 8.00
CA ASN A 76 13.92 4.60 9.16
C ASN A 76 14.63 3.27 8.94
N ALA A 77 15.70 3.01 9.70
CA ALA A 77 16.56 1.83 9.50
C ALA A 77 15.81 0.49 9.63
N MET A 78 14.84 0.39 10.57
CA MET A 78 14.06 -0.83 10.78
C MET A 78 13.15 -1.10 9.56
N MET A 79 12.39 -0.09 9.14
CA MET A 79 11.48 -0.24 8.00
C MET A 79 12.23 -0.37 6.67
N ALA A 80 13.39 0.26 6.51
CA ALA A 80 14.25 0.08 5.34
C ALA A 80 14.71 -1.38 5.22
N GLY A 81 15.10 -2.01 6.34
CA GLY A 81 15.47 -3.42 6.37
C GLY A 81 14.31 -4.33 5.95
N VAL A 82 13.11 -4.09 6.47
CA VAL A 82 11.91 -4.86 6.09
C VAL A 82 11.55 -4.63 4.61
N ALA A 83 11.46 -3.37 4.18
CA ALA A 83 11.05 -3.02 2.83
C ALA A 83 12.04 -3.49 1.75
N SER A 84 13.34 -3.62 2.08
CA SER A 84 14.36 -4.11 1.13
C SER A 84 14.11 -5.55 0.67
N LEU A 85 13.40 -6.34 1.47
CA LEU A 85 13.08 -7.74 1.17
C LEU A 85 11.81 -7.91 0.33
N LEU A 86 11.04 -6.84 0.13
CA LEU A 86 9.77 -6.88 -0.59
C LEU A 86 9.97 -6.58 -2.07
N SER A 87 9.32 -7.34 -2.94
CA SER A 87 9.09 -6.95 -4.34
C SER A 87 8.00 -5.88 -4.41
N ASP A 88 7.86 -5.24 -5.57
CA ASP A 88 6.80 -4.25 -5.78
C ASP A 88 5.41 -4.89 -5.65
N GLN A 89 5.23 -6.11 -6.16
CA GLN A 89 3.99 -6.87 -6.00
C GLN A 89 3.71 -7.22 -4.53
N ASP A 90 4.73 -7.55 -3.72
CA ASP A 90 4.54 -7.78 -2.29
C ASP A 90 4.05 -6.53 -1.56
N MET A 91 4.56 -5.36 -1.95
CA MET A 91 4.11 -4.09 -1.40
C MET A 91 2.65 -3.79 -1.75
N GLU A 92 2.24 -4.08 -2.99
CA GLU A 92 0.86 -3.92 -3.45
C GLU A 92 -0.09 -4.87 -2.72
N ASP A 93 0.26 -6.15 -2.61
CA ASP A 93 -0.55 -7.16 -1.92
C ASP A 93 -0.72 -6.82 -0.43
N ILE A 94 0.38 -6.48 0.25
CA ILE A 94 0.36 -6.08 1.67
C ILE A 94 -0.49 -4.81 1.85
N ALA A 95 -0.38 -3.85 0.96
CA ALA A 95 -1.16 -2.61 1.00
C ALA A 95 -2.66 -2.90 0.80
N ALA A 96 -3.02 -3.74 -0.16
CA ALA A 96 -4.40 -4.18 -0.39
C ALA A 96 -4.98 -4.86 0.85
N TYR A 97 -4.21 -5.73 1.52
CA TYR A 97 -4.64 -6.38 2.76
C TYR A 97 -4.93 -5.38 3.88
N TYR A 98 -4.01 -4.45 4.16
CA TYR A 98 -4.21 -3.50 5.25
C TYR A 98 -5.27 -2.45 4.96
N SER A 99 -5.49 -2.09 3.70
CA SER A 99 -6.47 -1.08 3.32
C SER A 99 -7.91 -1.48 3.65
N ILE A 100 -8.21 -2.77 3.60
CA ILE A 100 -9.54 -3.31 3.90
C ILE A 100 -9.74 -3.68 5.38
N GLN A 101 -8.70 -3.55 6.22
CA GLN A 101 -8.82 -3.85 7.64
C GLN A 101 -9.57 -2.73 8.38
N THR A 102 -10.37 -3.13 9.36
CA THR A 102 -11.04 -2.17 10.24
C THR A 102 -10.05 -1.66 11.28
N ILE A 103 -9.91 -0.33 11.36
CA ILE A 103 -9.12 0.29 12.42
C ILE A 103 -9.81 0.12 13.77
N SER A 104 -9.09 -0.39 14.76
CA SER A 104 -9.59 -0.46 16.12
C SER A 104 -9.68 0.94 16.73
N GLU A 105 -10.69 1.15 17.56
CA GLU A 105 -10.90 2.44 18.24
C GLU A 105 -9.63 2.88 18.98
N ASN A 106 -9.36 4.18 18.88
CA ASN A 106 -8.35 4.86 19.66
C ASN A 106 -9.05 5.94 20.49
N SER A 107 -8.77 5.98 21.77
CA SER A 107 -9.08 7.14 22.58
C SER A 107 -7.93 8.15 22.50
N ALA A 108 -8.24 9.42 22.41
CA ALA A 108 -7.25 10.46 22.56
C ALA A 108 -6.61 10.37 23.96
N LYS A 109 -5.28 10.37 24.00
CA LYS A 109 -4.51 10.35 25.25
C LYS A 109 -4.13 11.77 25.61
N GLY A 110 -4.76 12.32 26.64
CA GLY A 110 -4.50 13.66 27.11
C GLY A 110 -5.43 14.02 28.27
N SER A 111 -5.22 15.18 28.91
CA SER A 111 -6.19 15.70 29.84
C SER A 111 -7.49 16.09 29.11
N ALA A 112 -8.61 16.14 29.82
CA ALA A 112 -9.89 16.56 29.25
C ALA A 112 -9.78 17.94 28.57
N GLU A 113 -8.99 18.84 29.15
CA GLU A 113 -8.74 20.17 28.59
C GLU A 113 -7.96 20.11 27.25
N GLN A 114 -6.92 19.27 27.17
CA GLN A 114 -6.15 19.07 25.93
C GLN A 114 -7.00 18.44 24.83
N ILE A 115 -7.84 17.48 25.18
CA ILE A 115 -8.75 16.81 24.23
C ILE A 115 -9.77 17.83 23.71
N GLU A 116 -10.35 18.64 24.59
CA GLU A 116 -11.33 19.66 24.21
C GLU A 116 -10.69 20.78 23.37
N LEU A 117 -9.45 21.19 23.68
CA LEU A 117 -8.69 22.13 22.85
C LEU A 117 -8.44 21.56 21.46
N GLY A 118 -7.99 20.29 21.39
CA GLY A 118 -7.80 19.60 20.11
C GLY A 118 -9.08 19.51 19.29
N ARG A 119 -10.20 19.21 19.93
CA ARG A 119 -11.51 19.18 19.29
C ARG A 119 -11.88 20.54 18.68
N LYS A 120 -11.69 21.62 19.41
CA LYS A 120 -11.96 22.99 18.92
C LYS A 120 -11.10 23.37 17.72
N ILE A 121 -9.81 23.00 17.74
CA ILE A 121 -8.90 23.26 16.62
C ILE A 121 -9.29 22.46 15.37
N TYR A 122 -9.76 21.21 15.54
CA TYR A 122 -10.13 20.34 14.44
C TYR A 122 -11.45 20.72 13.76
N VAL A 123 -12.44 21.14 14.54
CA VAL A 123 -13.78 21.51 14.00
C VAL A 123 -13.87 22.97 13.54
N GLY A 124 -12.86 23.80 13.85
CA GLY A 124 -12.77 25.22 13.41
C GLY A 124 -13.73 26.11 14.13
#